data_567e94b68a5bb69512d2262ba685e122
#
_entry.id   567e94b68a5bb69512d2262ba685e122
#
_cell.length_a   1.000
_cell.length_b   1.000
_cell.length_c   1.000
_cell.angle_alpha   90.00
_cell.angle_beta   90.00
_cell.angle_gamma   90.00
#
_symmetry.space_group_name_H-M   'P 1'
#
loop_
_entity.id
_entity.type
_entity.pdbx_description
1 polymer ?
#
loop_
_entity_poly.entity_id
_entity_poly.type
_entity_poly.pdbx_seq_one_letter_code
_entity_poly.pdbx_strand_id
1 'polypeptide(L)'
;MSKVVILGLGKTGLSCVNYFLRQGITLMVLDTRANPPGRQELASGVELRCGALDAELLCQAELIIASPGIALATPALQAAAAAGVEIIGDIELFVREAKAPIVAITGSNGKSTVTTLVGEMAAEAGIRVGVGGNIGTPALDLLLSPCDLYVLELSSFQ
;
A
#
# COMPACT_ATOMS: atom_id res chain seq x y z
N MET A 1 0.53 -2.49 -22.33
CA MET A 1 0.78 -1.48 -21.29
C MET A 1 0.33 -2.04 -19.95
N SER A 2 1.06 -1.74 -18.88
CA SER A 2 0.67 -2.21 -17.55
C SER A 2 -0.55 -1.46 -17.08
N LYS A 3 -1.61 -2.20 -16.70
CA LYS A 3 -2.89 -1.61 -16.25
C LYS A 3 -2.79 -1.01 -14.84
N VAL A 4 -1.87 -1.55 -14.02
CA VAL A 4 -1.64 -1.12 -12.64
C VAL A 4 -0.29 -0.43 -12.52
N VAL A 5 -0.27 0.73 -11.89
CA VAL A 5 0.94 1.51 -11.58
C VAL A 5 1.07 1.67 -10.08
N ILE A 6 2.21 1.25 -9.53
CA ILE A 6 2.55 1.45 -8.11
C ILE A 6 3.47 2.67 -8.00
N LEU A 7 3.10 3.65 -7.19
CA LEU A 7 3.90 4.84 -6.94
C LEU A 7 4.60 4.74 -5.58
N GLY A 8 5.92 4.72 -5.63
CA GLY A 8 6.79 4.57 -4.47
C GLY A 8 7.16 3.12 -4.18
N LEU A 9 8.45 2.85 -4.09
CA LEU A 9 9.04 1.52 -3.85
C LEU A 9 9.74 1.46 -2.49
N GLY A 10 8.96 1.68 -1.45
CA GLY A 10 9.31 1.36 -0.05
C GLY A 10 8.69 0.02 0.35
N LYS A 11 8.66 -0.29 1.65
CA LYS A 11 8.03 -1.51 2.18
C LYS A 11 6.58 -1.66 1.72
N THR A 12 5.79 -0.60 1.84
CA THR A 12 4.39 -0.57 1.39
C THR A 12 4.27 -0.83 -0.10
N GLY A 13 5.07 -0.14 -0.92
CA GLY A 13 5.07 -0.34 -2.38
C GLY A 13 5.45 -1.76 -2.77
N LEU A 14 6.46 -2.36 -2.14
CA LEU A 14 6.82 -3.77 -2.36
C LEU A 14 5.69 -4.73 -1.99
N SER A 15 4.99 -4.48 -0.88
CA SER A 15 3.82 -5.27 -0.48
C SER A 15 2.72 -5.19 -1.55
N CYS A 16 2.44 -3.99 -2.10
CA CYS A 16 1.51 -3.81 -3.21
C CYS A 16 1.96 -4.57 -4.48
N VAL A 17 3.25 -4.46 -4.86
CA VAL A 17 3.82 -5.20 -5.99
C VAL A 17 3.59 -6.70 -5.81
N ASN A 18 3.98 -7.25 -4.66
CA ASN A 18 3.85 -8.67 -4.36
C ASN A 18 2.38 -9.13 -4.35
N TYR A 19 1.47 -8.27 -3.86
CA TYR A 19 0.03 -8.54 -3.89
C TYR A 19 -0.47 -8.75 -5.33
N PHE A 20 -0.19 -7.83 -6.24
CA PHE A 20 -0.64 -7.93 -7.63
C PHE A 20 0.06 -9.06 -8.42
N LEU A 21 1.35 -9.29 -8.17
CA LEU A 21 2.08 -10.40 -8.80
C LEU A 21 1.50 -11.77 -8.42
N ARG A 22 1.07 -11.95 -7.17
CA ARG A 22 0.39 -13.20 -6.73
C ARG A 22 -0.93 -13.43 -7.47
N GLN A 23 -1.57 -12.37 -7.95
CA GLN A 23 -2.79 -12.45 -8.76
C GLN A 23 -2.51 -12.58 -10.27
N GLY A 24 -1.24 -12.65 -10.68
CA GLY A 24 -0.86 -12.71 -12.08
C GLY A 24 -1.06 -11.41 -12.84
N ILE A 25 -1.19 -10.28 -12.15
CA ILE A 25 -1.43 -8.96 -12.76
C ILE A 25 -0.09 -8.32 -13.11
N THR A 26 0.04 -7.91 -14.37
CA THR A 26 1.19 -7.14 -14.84
C THR A 26 1.09 -5.71 -14.34
N LEU A 27 2.18 -5.20 -13.75
CA LEU A 27 2.25 -3.88 -13.18
C LEU A 27 3.58 -3.19 -13.51
N MET A 28 3.62 -1.89 -13.28
CA MET A 28 4.80 -1.05 -13.37
C MET A 28 4.99 -0.30 -12.05
N VAL A 29 6.24 -0.01 -11.70
CA VAL A 29 6.58 0.79 -10.52
C VAL A 29 7.21 2.10 -10.96
N LEU A 30 6.76 3.20 -10.38
CA LEU A 30 7.38 4.51 -10.50
C LEU A 30 7.85 4.98 -9.12
N ASP A 31 9.05 5.52 -9.04
CA ASP A 31 9.56 6.14 -7.81
C ASP A 31 10.32 7.42 -8.16
N THR A 32 10.05 8.50 -7.43
CA THR A 32 10.71 9.79 -7.65
C THR A 32 12.19 9.79 -7.25
N ARG A 33 12.61 8.82 -6.45
CA ARG A 33 14.01 8.65 -6.03
C ARG A 33 14.78 7.85 -7.06
N ALA A 34 16.02 8.20 -7.30
CA ALA A 34 16.91 7.47 -8.20
C ALA A 34 17.22 6.04 -7.70
N ASN A 35 17.30 5.86 -6.38
CA ASN A 35 17.55 4.58 -5.72
C ASN A 35 16.53 4.34 -4.61
N PRO A 36 15.32 3.86 -4.95
CA PRO A 36 14.32 3.52 -3.95
C PRO A 36 14.75 2.32 -3.09
N PRO A 37 14.40 2.28 -1.80
CA PRO A 37 14.88 1.24 -0.87
C PRO A 37 14.49 -0.18 -1.27
N GLY A 38 13.33 -0.38 -1.89
CA GLY A 38 12.86 -1.70 -2.32
C GLY A 38 13.42 -2.21 -3.65
N ARG A 39 14.37 -1.47 -4.27
CA ARG A 39 14.87 -1.82 -5.62
C ARG A 39 15.49 -3.22 -5.69
N GLN A 40 16.22 -3.63 -4.67
CA GLN A 40 16.89 -4.94 -4.64
C GLN A 40 15.93 -6.11 -4.40
N GLU A 41 14.77 -5.83 -3.81
CA GLU A 41 13.74 -6.80 -3.48
C GLU A 41 12.65 -6.89 -4.56
N LEU A 42 12.72 -6.00 -5.57
CA LEU A 42 11.76 -6.00 -6.67
C LEU A 42 11.93 -7.26 -7.52
N ALA A 43 10.82 -7.95 -7.77
CA ALA A 43 10.82 -9.17 -8.58
C ALA A 43 11.35 -8.90 -10.00
N SER A 44 12.13 -9.85 -10.53
CA SER A 44 12.63 -9.80 -11.89
C SER A 44 11.46 -9.76 -12.89
N GLY A 45 11.55 -8.85 -13.87
CA GLY A 45 10.50 -8.66 -14.88
C GLY A 45 9.49 -7.56 -14.56
N VAL A 46 9.51 -6.97 -13.37
CA VAL A 46 8.73 -5.78 -13.07
C VAL A 46 9.47 -4.53 -13.56
N GLU A 47 8.83 -3.74 -14.38
CA GLU A 47 9.40 -2.49 -14.88
C GLU A 47 9.45 -1.44 -13.76
N LEU A 48 10.64 -0.89 -13.51
CA LEU A 48 10.86 0.21 -12.58
C LEU A 48 11.38 1.44 -13.32
N ARG A 49 10.67 2.55 -13.20
CA ARG A 49 11.13 3.86 -13.65
C ARG A 49 11.35 4.78 -12.45
N CYS A 50 12.52 5.40 -12.43
CA CYS A 50 12.93 6.32 -11.37
C CYS A 50 13.03 7.75 -11.92
N GLY A 51 12.66 8.74 -11.09
CA GLY A 51 12.74 10.16 -11.45
C GLY A 51 11.38 10.84 -11.54
N ALA A 52 11.25 11.81 -12.42
CA ALA A 52 10.01 12.57 -12.57
C ALA A 52 8.83 11.66 -12.99
N LEU A 53 7.66 11.92 -12.42
CA LEU A 53 6.45 11.21 -12.78
C LEU A 53 5.98 11.64 -14.17
N ASP A 54 5.79 10.66 -15.04
CA ASP A 54 5.30 10.84 -16.40
C ASP A 54 3.77 10.89 -16.39
N ALA A 55 3.21 12.07 -16.66
CA ALA A 55 1.77 12.28 -16.66
C ALA A 55 1.05 11.50 -17.76
N GLU A 56 1.65 11.38 -18.95
CA GLU A 56 1.04 10.65 -20.07
C GLU A 56 0.92 9.16 -19.72
N LEU A 57 1.96 8.59 -19.14
CA LEU A 57 1.96 7.21 -18.68
C LEU A 57 0.92 6.98 -17.58
N LEU A 58 0.82 7.89 -16.60
CA LEU A 58 -0.16 7.79 -15.53
C LEU A 58 -1.61 7.91 -16.04
N CYS A 59 -1.86 8.76 -17.03
CA CYS A 59 -3.19 8.88 -17.66
C CYS A 59 -3.63 7.63 -18.43
N GLN A 60 -2.70 6.72 -18.76
CA GLN A 60 -3.00 5.47 -19.46
C GLN A 60 -3.18 4.26 -18.52
N ALA A 61 -2.97 4.46 -17.22
CA ALA A 61 -3.22 3.43 -16.21
C ALA A 61 -4.72 3.22 -15.99
N GLU A 62 -5.11 2.03 -15.56
CA GLU A 62 -6.47 1.75 -15.08
C GLU A 62 -6.57 2.00 -13.57
N LEU A 63 -5.48 1.72 -12.85
CA LEU A 63 -5.39 1.87 -11.40
C LEU A 63 -3.99 2.33 -11.00
N ILE A 64 -3.94 3.33 -10.13
CA ILE A 64 -2.71 3.81 -9.52
C ILE A 64 -2.79 3.57 -8.02
N ILE A 65 -1.80 2.85 -7.47
CA ILE A 65 -1.63 2.72 -6.01
C ILE A 65 -0.57 3.72 -5.57
N ALA A 66 -0.97 4.75 -4.85
CA ALA A 66 -0.08 5.79 -4.36
C ALA A 66 0.39 5.49 -2.94
N SER A 67 1.70 5.41 -2.72
CA SER A 67 2.26 5.34 -1.37
C SER A 67 1.98 6.63 -0.58
N PRO A 68 1.79 6.56 0.74
CA PRO A 68 1.43 7.71 1.58
C PRO A 68 2.42 8.89 1.50
N GLY A 69 3.67 8.63 1.10
CA GLY A 69 4.71 9.67 0.92
C GLY A 69 4.60 10.48 -0.37
N ILE A 70 3.67 10.14 -1.27
CA ILE A 70 3.47 10.86 -2.53
C ILE A 70 2.25 11.77 -2.41
N ALA A 71 2.48 13.07 -2.57
CA ALA A 71 1.39 14.05 -2.50
C ALA A 71 0.43 13.88 -3.68
N LEU A 72 -0.84 13.61 -3.40
CA LEU A 72 -1.90 13.52 -4.42
C LEU A 72 -2.08 14.83 -5.21
N ALA A 73 -1.64 15.97 -4.64
CA ALA A 73 -1.61 17.27 -5.31
C ALA A 73 -0.52 17.39 -6.39
N THR A 74 0.27 16.34 -6.64
CA THR A 74 1.28 16.33 -7.70
C THR A 74 0.59 16.50 -9.05
N PRO A 75 1.05 17.42 -9.94
CA PRO A 75 0.38 17.72 -11.21
C PRO A 75 0.12 16.49 -12.09
N ALA A 76 1.05 15.55 -12.13
CA ALA A 76 0.90 14.32 -12.89
C ALA A 76 -0.24 13.42 -12.36
N LEU A 77 -0.45 13.36 -11.04
CA LEU A 77 -1.57 12.63 -10.44
C LEU A 77 -2.90 13.34 -10.64
N GLN A 78 -2.90 14.67 -10.59
CA GLN A 78 -4.09 15.45 -10.90
C GLN A 78 -4.53 15.25 -12.35
N ALA A 79 -3.57 15.22 -13.30
CA ALA A 79 -3.85 14.94 -14.69
C ALA A 79 -4.45 13.53 -14.87
N ALA A 80 -3.89 12.51 -14.23
CA ALA A 80 -4.41 11.14 -14.25
C ALA A 80 -5.83 11.05 -13.66
N ALA A 81 -6.08 11.70 -12.52
CA ALA A 81 -7.40 11.77 -11.91
C ALA A 81 -8.42 12.47 -12.83
N ALA A 82 -8.03 13.58 -13.48
CA ALA A 82 -8.87 14.28 -14.46
C ALA A 82 -9.15 13.42 -15.72
N ALA A 83 -8.24 12.52 -16.06
CA ALA A 83 -8.43 11.52 -17.13
C ALA A 83 -9.32 10.34 -16.72
N GLY A 84 -9.78 10.30 -15.45
CA GLY A 84 -10.66 9.25 -14.94
C GLY A 84 -9.91 8.01 -14.41
N VAL A 85 -8.60 8.10 -14.20
CA VAL A 85 -7.81 7.00 -13.62
C VAL A 85 -8.12 6.89 -12.13
N GLU A 86 -8.39 5.69 -11.66
CA GLU A 86 -8.59 5.43 -10.23
C GLU A 86 -7.25 5.51 -9.49
N ILE A 87 -7.19 6.32 -8.43
CA ILE A 87 -6.00 6.51 -7.60
C ILE A 87 -6.39 6.20 -6.16
N ILE A 88 -5.79 5.15 -5.58
CA ILE A 88 -6.05 4.72 -4.21
C ILE A 88 -4.75 4.51 -3.44
N GLY A 89 -4.84 4.46 -2.11
CA GLY A 89 -3.74 4.04 -1.24
C GLY A 89 -3.73 2.52 -0.99
N ASP A 90 -2.66 2.05 -0.37
CA ASP A 90 -2.52 0.65 0.05
C ASP A 90 -3.59 0.22 1.06
N ILE A 91 -3.99 1.11 1.95
CA ILE A 91 -5.03 0.84 2.96
C ILE A 91 -6.40 0.69 2.30
N GLU A 92 -6.75 1.54 1.33
CA GLU A 92 -8.00 1.38 0.58
C GLU A 92 -8.03 0.04 -0.16
N LEU A 93 -6.92 -0.33 -0.81
CA LEU A 93 -6.79 -1.64 -1.46
C LEU A 93 -6.94 -2.78 -0.44
N PHE A 94 -6.31 -2.67 0.73
CA PHE A 94 -6.44 -3.65 1.80
C PHE A 94 -7.90 -3.80 2.27
N VAL A 95 -8.61 -2.67 2.48
CA VAL A 95 -10.01 -2.67 2.94
C VAL A 95 -10.92 -3.39 1.96
N ARG A 96 -10.70 -3.24 0.65
CA ARG A 96 -11.47 -3.93 -0.40
C ARG A 96 -11.28 -5.44 -0.37
N GLU A 97 -10.12 -5.91 0.08
CA GLU A 97 -9.74 -7.33 0.07
C GLU A 97 -9.94 -8.03 1.42
N ALA A 98 -9.96 -7.26 2.50
CA ALA A 98 -10.10 -7.80 3.86
C ALA A 98 -11.47 -8.45 4.07
N LYS A 99 -11.46 -9.68 4.58
CA LYS A 99 -12.68 -10.47 4.85
C LYS A 99 -13.06 -10.49 6.33
N ALA A 100 -12.23 -9.93 7.19
CA ALA A 100 -12.45 -9.84 8.63
C ALA A 100 -12.59 -8.37 9.05
N PRO A 101 -13.20 -8.09 10.22
CA PRO A 101 -13.28 -6.75 10.77
C PRO A 101 -11.92 -6.09 10.92
N ILE A 102 -11.89 -4.76 10.80
CA ILE A 102 -10.69 -3.94 10.89
C ILE A 102 -10.85 -2.95 12.03
N VAL A 103 -9.88 -2.92 12.94
CA VAL A 103 -9.69 -1.86 13.92
C VAL A 103 -8.58 -0.95 13.42
N ALA A 104 -8.92 0.28 13.06
CA ALA A 104 -7.98 1.29 12.59
C ALA A 104 -7.60 2.24 13.73
N ILE A 105 -6.30 2.40 13.98
CA ILE A 105 -5.75 3.22 15.06
C ILE A 105 -4.92 4.33 14.44
N THR A 106 -5.34 5.55 14.66
CA THR A 106 -4.63 6.75 14.26
C THR A 106 -4.50 7.73 15.42
N GLY A 107 -3.76 8.80 15.25
CA GLY A 107 -3.56 9.83 16.27
C GLY A 107 -2.16 10.45 16.22
N SER A 108 -1.92 11.46 17.04
CA SER A 108 -0.64 12.18 17.06
C SER A 108 0.46 11.38 17.79
N ASN A 109 0.15 10.74 18.92
CA ASN A 109 1.08 10.01 19.76
C ASN A 109 0.49 8.70 20.24
N GLY A 110 1.35 7.72 20.60
CA GLY A 110 0.95 6.46 21.23
C GLY A 110 0.29 5.44 20.29
N LYS A 111 0.15 5.73 18.99
CA LYS A 111 -0.47 4.81 18.03
C LYS A 111 0.10 3.40 18.11
N SER A 112 1.41 3.27 18.00
CA SER A 112 2.09 1.98 17.98
C SER A 112 1.86 1.19 19.26
N THR A 113 1.89 1.87 20.42
CA THR A 113 1.61 1.25 21.72
C THR A 113 0.18 0.74 21.77
N VAL A 114 -0.80 1.57 21.38
CA VAL A 114 -2.22 1.17 21.39
C VAL A 114 -2.48 0.05 20.40
N THR A 115 -1.91 0.13 19.20
CA THR A 115 -2.05 -0.92 18.16
C THR A 115 -1.52 -2.26 18.66
N THR A 116 -0.33 -2.26 19.27
CA THR A 116 0.26 -3.48 19.84
C THR A 116 -0.61 -4.02 20.96
N LEU A 117 -1.03 -3.16 21.90
CA LEU A 117 -1.85 -3.57 23.04
C LEU A 117 -3.19 -4.17 22.60
N VAL A 118 -3.89 -3.54 21.66
CA VAL A 118 -5.16 -4.08 21.13
C VAL A 118 -4.93 -5.43 20.44
N GLY A 119 -3.83 -5.57 19.69
CA GLY A 119 -3.45 -6.84 19.08
C GLY A 119 -3.20 -7.93 20.13
N GLU A 120 -2.44 -7.64 21.19
CA GLU A 120 -2.17 -8.58 22.28
C GLU A 120 -3.46 -8.98 23.01
N MET A 121 -4.32 -8.02 23.33
CA MET A 121 -5.62 -8.29 23.95
C MET A 121 -6.49 -9.21 23.11
N ALA A 122 -6.53 -9.01 21.79
CA ALA A 122 -7.27 -9.87 20.88
C ALA A 122 -6.68 -11.29 20.83
N ALA A 123 -5.35 -11.40 20.77
CA ALA A 123 -4.65 -12.68 20.77
C ALA A 123 -4.90 -13.46 22.08
N GLU A 124 -4.82 -12.80 23.24
CA GLU A 124 -5.13 -13.40 24.55
C GLU A 124 -6.60 -13.86 24.65
N ALA A 125 -7.51 -13.18 23.95
CA ALA A 125 -8.90 -13.61 23.83
C ALA A 125 -9.11 -14.78 22.84
N GLY A 126 -8.03 -15.34 22.26
CA GLY A 126 -8.08 -16.46 21.33
C GLY A 126 -8.47 -16.07 19.88
N ILE A 127 -8.45 -14.79 19.54
CA ILE A 127 -8.74 -14.29 18.19
C ILE A 127 -7.48 -14.37 17.33
N ARG A 128 -7.59 -14.91 16.11
CA ARG A 128 -6.50 -14.84 15.14
C ARG A 128 -6.40 -13.42 14.60
N VAL A 129 -5.47 -12.64 15.13
CA VAL A 129 -5.33 -11.23 14.83
C VAL A 129 -4.14 -10.96 13.91
N GLY A 130 -4.35 -10.15 12.87
CA GLY A 130 -3.30 -9.56 12.04
C GLY A 130 -3.02 -8.14 12.50
N VAL A 131 -1.79 -7.86 12.93
CA VAL A 131 -1.37 -6.52 13.38
C VAL A 131 -0.35 -5.94 12.42
N GLY A 132 -0.58 -4.73 11.93
CA GLY A 132 0.33 -4.11 10.96
C GLY A 132 -0.08 -2.70 10.52
N GLY A 133 0.23 -2.36 9.28
CA GLY A 133 0.01 -1.06 8.69
C GLY A 133 1.30 -0.22 8.69
N ASN A 134 1.29 0.95 9.32
CA ASN A 134 2.49 1.80 9.43
C ASN A 134 3.57 1.21 10.34
N ILE A 135 3.26 0.21 11.14
CA ILE A 135 4.20 -0.54 11.97
C ILE A 135 4.28 -1.99 11.54
N GLY A 136 5.44 -2.58 11.73
CA GLY A 136 5.64 -4.03 11.53
C GLY A 136 5.37 -4.47 10.10
N THR A 137 4.32 -5.27 9.94
CA THR A 137 3.92 -5.87 8.67
C THR A 137 3.07 -4.91 7.84
N PRO A 138 3.38 -4.67 6.55
CA PRO A 138 2.51 -3.93 5.66
C PRO A 138 1.09 -4.53 5.60
N ALA A 139 0.07 -3.69 5.47
CA ALA A 139 -1.32 -4.12 5.56
C ALA A 139 -1.66 -5.28 4.58
N LEU A 140 -1.28 -5.17 3.31
CA LEU A 140 -1.56 -6.21 2.31
C LEU A 140 -0.88 -7.55 2.58
N ASP A 141 0.25 -7.55 3.31
CA ASP A 141 0.94 -8.80 3.69
C ASP A 141 0.18 -9.56 4.79
N LEU A 142 -0.68 -8.87 5.56
CA LEU A 142 -1.56 -9.52 6.53
C LEU A 142 -2.61 -10.42 5.87
N LEU A 143 -2.96 -10.16 4.60
CA LEU A 143 -3.89 -10.99 3.82
C LEU A 143 -3.32 -12.39 3.49
N LEU A 144 -2.02 -12.62 3.70
CA LEU A 144 -1.38 -13.91 3.45
C LEU A 144 -1.75 -14.97 4.46
N SER A 145 -2.24 -14.58 5.61
CA SER A 145 -2.64 -15.48 6.69
C SER A 145 -4.12 -15.27 7.05
N PRO A 146 -4.88 -16.32 7.31
CA PRO A 146 -6.26 -16.18 7.73
C PRO A 146 -6.33 -15.51 9.11
N CYS A 147 -7.03 -14.37 9.18
CA CYS A 147 -7.29 -13.62 10.39
C CYS A 147 -8.78 -13.49 10.64
N ASP A 148 -9.16 -13.39 11.91
CA ASP A 148 -10.54 -13.11 12.35
C ASP A 148 -10.71 -11.63 12.72
N LEU A 149 -9.59 -10.90 12.85
CA LEU A 149 -9.52 -9.47 13.14
C LEU A 149 -8.22 -8.89 12.58
N TYR A 150 -8.29 -7.70 12.03
CA TYR A 150 -7.12 -6.89 11.68
C TYR A 150 -7.05 -5.67 12.59
N VAL A 151 -5.84 -5.35 13.07
CA VAL A 151 -5.54 -4.15 13.85
C VAL A 151 -4.47 -3.37 13.12
N LEU A 152 -4.82 -2.20 12.57
CA LEU A 152 -3.94 -1.42 11.72
C LEU A 152 -3.55 -0.11 12.38
N GLU A 153 -2.26 0.17 12.42
CA GLU A 153 -1.78 1.52 12.64
C GLU A 153 -1.84 2.31 11.34
N LEU A 154 -2.54 3.44 11.36
CA LEU A 154 -2.64 4.35 10.23
C LEU A 154 -1.93 5.67 10.49
N SER A 155 -1.35 6.25 9.45
CA SER A 155 -0.87 7.64 9.49
C SER A 155 -2.03 8.62 9.37
N SER A 156 -1.77 9.89 9.70
CA SER A 156 -2.77 10.95 9.54
C SER A 156 -3.13 11.25 8.07
N PHE A 157 -2.45 10.61 7.13
CA PHE A 157 -2.60 10.84 5.67
C PHE A 157 -3.16 9.61 4.94
N GLN A 158 -3.60 8.59 5.67
CA GLN A 158 -4.19 7.36 5.13
C GLN A 158 -5.69 7.29 5.39
#